data_e4a11447e6051772eb8cf5e994e07282
#
_entry.id   e4a11447e6051772eb8cf5e994e07282
#
_cell.length_a   1.000
_cell.length_b   1.000
_cell.length_c   1.000
_cell.angle_alpha   90.00
_cell.angle_beta   90.00
_cell.angle_gamma   90.00
#
_symmetry.space_group_name_H-M   'P 1'
#
loop_
_entity.id
_entity.type
_entity.pdbx_description
1 polymer ?
#
loop_
_entity_poly.entity_id
_entity_poly.type
_entity_poly.pdbx_seq_one_letter_code
_entity_poly.pdbx_strand_id
1 'polypeptide(L)'
;GVDRGDTASTMGMLADGTVGAIYYAEVTINSTTAGCEVGIASDGADTRTGPILGSGWQSTGGHTGDTSQGSGMHANTSLGTYGAGDVIGFIVDCENEVLWVTKNGTYLTGADSGIGSNAEVEAGDVTARNGDLVTGLEYLFYMRQNATGNSNMTWNFGQHAFAATPPSNAVSLNETNLAAHRDWAITKGADYVSATNYTGNGSADNDINVGFDVTACLAVVKNLDTTDDWRWVDTVRGVTKAIGPSFTNLTEVTDTNGITAFGTVANNVRLGTGAGGYNDNTEDFTMFAWKEGAIPGFDIVAYTGTGSAHTEAHNLTAVPRFIAVKKRAADTHWHCYHAGIASDPETDVIYLSSNGAAGDDANIWNDTAPTSSVFTVGTDGNVNTDSATHIAYLWADVPGFSKHSHWIGNANADGPFIYCGFRPALIIVKGSAEAIHWLIHSTADAPYNPTSQQLFASLNSAAGTLVGLDILSNGFKVRGSGGEWNNVAKRYIFSAWAENPFPRSKAR
;
A
#
# COMPACT_ATOMS: atom_id res chain seq x y z
N GLY A 1 -28.28 0.74 2.06
CA GLY A 1 -28.70 -0.43 1.34
C GLY A 1 -27.56 -0.86 0.46
N VAL A 2 -27.03 -2.06 0.70
CA VAL A 2 -25.91 -2.62 -0.05
C VAL A 2 -26.45 -3.01 -1.40
N ASP A 3 -25.78 -2.56 -2.44
CA ASP A 3 -26.15 -2.84 -3.81
C ASP A 3 -25.86 -4.29 -4.18
N ARG A 4 -26.64 -4.77 -5.11
CA ARG A 4 -26.83 -6.18 -5.49
C ARG A 4 -25.52 -6.86 -5.90
N GLY A 5 -25.17 -7.92 -5.16
CA GLY A 5 -24.18 -8.90 -5.59
C GLY A 5 -22.74 -8.56 -5.25
N ASP A 6 -22.48 -7.49 -4.54
CA ASP A 6 -21.15 -7.11 -4.13
C ASP A 6 -20.86 -7.39 -2.66
N THR A 7 -19.68 -7.87 -2.40
CA THR A 7 -19.11 -8.03 -1.08
C THR A 7 -19.04 -6.69 -0.36
N ALA A 8 -19.63 -6.62 0.81
CA ALA A 8 -19.40 -5.52 1.72
C ALA A 8 -18.30 -5.91 2.72
N SER A 9 -17.06 -5.60 2.42
CA SER A 9 -16.00 -5.66 3.40
C SER A 9 -15.97 -4.35 4.18
N THR A 10 -15.94 -4.40 5.48
CA THR A 10 -16.05 -3.19 6.29
C THR A 10 -14.93 -2.99 7.30
N MET A 11 -14.07 -3.97 7.56
CA MET A 11 -12.90 -3.78 8.44
C MET A 11 -11.74 -4.67 8.01
N GLY A 12 -10.56 -4.06 7.83
CA GLY A 12 -9.31 -4.77 7.61
C GLY A 12 -8.71 -5.25 8.93
N MET A 13 -8.21 -6.47 8.91
CA MET A 13 -7.32 -7.01 9.92
C MET A 13 -5.94 -7.20 9.30
N LEU A 14 -4.89 -7.00 10.09
CA LEU A 14 -3.53 -7.31 9.66
C LEU A 14 -3.10 -8.63 10.28
N ALA A 15 -2.73 -9.58 9.45
CA ALA A 15 -1.88 -10.70 9.82
C ALA A 15 -0.43 -10.31 9.54
N ASP A 16 0.07 -9.27 10.21
CA ASP A 16 1.42 -8.74 9.98
C ASP A 16 2.40 -9.07 11.12
N GLY A 17 2.07 -10.06 11.94
CA GLY A 17 2.90 -10.39 13.09
C GLY A 17 2.84 -9.34 14.20
N THR A 18 1.76 -8.55 14.28
CA THR A 18 1.51 -7.70 15.45
C THR A 18 1.32 -8.59 16.67
N VAL A 19 2.37 -8.73 17.42
CA VAL A 19 2.56 -9.67 18.53
C VAL A 19 1.35 -9.63 19.47
N GLY A 20 0.69 -10.77 19.64
CA GLY A 20 -0.17 -11.05 20.78
C GLY A 20 -1.66 -10.67 20.64
N ALA A 21 -2.18 -10.35 19.48
CA ALA A 21 -3.61 -10.00 19.36
C ALA A 21 -4.44 -11.13 18.75
N ILE A 22 -5.33 -11.69 19.55
CA ILE A 22 -6.43 -12.56 19.09
C ILE A 22 -7.67 -11.69 18.95
N TYR A 23 -8.29 -11.70 17.78
CA TYR A 23 -9.48 -10.90 17.49
C TYR A 23 -10.73 -11.76 17.46
N TYR A 24 -11.85 -11.20 17.93
CA TYR A 24 -13.16 -11.81 17.87
C TYR A 24 -14.18 -10.91 17.16
N ALA A 25 -14.95 -11.50 16.25
CA ALA A 25 -16.08 -10.87 15.62
C ALA A 25 -17.22 -11.89 15.41
N GLU A 26 -18.46 -11.41 15.35
CA GLU A 26 -19.63 -12.22 15.08
C GLU A 26 -20.44 -11.71 13.91
N VAL A 27 -21.08 -12.63 13.19
CA VAL A 27 -22.13 -12.29 12.24
C VAL A 27 -23.42 -13.01 12.59
N THR A 28 -24.49 -12.26 12.77
CA THR A 28 -25.83 -12.81 12.94
C THR A 28 -26.50 -12.97 11.59
N ILE A 29 -26.99 -14.16 11.31
CA ILE A 29 -27.70 -14.50 10.07
C ILE A 29 -29.18 -14.13 10.26
N ASN A 30 -29.61 -13.01 9.72
CA ASN A 30 -31.02 -12.60 9.80
C ASN A 30 -31.90 -13.34 8.80
N SER A 31 -31.39 -13.54 7.59
CA SER A 31 -31.98 -14.41 6.56
C SER A 31 -30.89 -14.90 5.62
N THR A 32 -31.05 -16.09 5.05
CA THR A 32 -30.08 -16.64 4.11
C THR A 32 -30.76 -17.35 2.95
N THR A 33 -30.13 -17.32 1.79
CA THR A 33 -30.46 -18.14 0.62
C THR A 33 -29.36 -19.18 0.38
N ALA A 34 -29.66 -20.23 -0.34
CA ALA A 34 -28.68 -21.26 -0.64
C ALA A 34 -27.42 -20.68 -1.31
N GLY A 35 -26.25 -21.04 -0.78
CA GLY A 35 -24.97 -20.59 -1.29
C GLY A 35 -24.50 -19.21 -0.79
N CYS A 36 -25.16 -18.63 0.20
CA CYS A 36 -24.62 -17.47 0.90
C CYS A 36 -23.38 -17.88 1.71
N GLU A 37 -22.35 -17.04 1.71
CA GLU A 37 -21.05 -17.31 2.31
C GLU A 37 -20.64 -16.17 3.25
N VAL A 38 -20.04 -16.52 4.37
CA VAL A 38 -19.40 -15.61 5.31
C VAL A 38 -17.98 -16.05 5.59
N GLY A 39 -17.06 -15.12 5.79
CA GLY A 39 -15.66 -15.47 6.03
C GLY A 39 -14.74 -14.30 6.12
N ILE A 40 -13.45 -14.60 6.00
CA ILE A 40 -12.37 -13.64 5.85
C ILE A 40 -11.66 -13.85 4.51
N ALA A 41 -11.22 -12.77 3.88
CA ALA A 41 -10.49 -12.79 2.62
C ALA A 41 -9.31 -11.83 2.67
N SER A 42 -8.22 -12.15 1.98
CA SER A 42 -7.10 -11.21 1.87
C SER A 42 -7.47 -10.00 1.03
N ASP A 43 -6.81 -8.88 1.30
CA ASP A 43 -6.92 -7.68 0.46
C ASP A 43 -6.43 -8.00 -0.97
N GLY A 44 -7.22 -7.57 -1.97
CA GLY A 44 -6.95 -7.87 -3.39
C GLY A 44 -7.56 -9.18 -3.92
N ALA A 45 -8.17 -10.02 -3.06
CA ALA A 45 -8.91 -11.19 -3.53
C ALA A 45 -10.17 -10.78 -4.31
N ASP A 46 -10.35 -11.36 -5.52
CA ASP A 46 -11.63 -11.20 -6.23
C ASP A 46 -12.68 -12.14 -5.62
N THR A 47 -13.47 -11.59 -4.72
CA THR A 47 -14.55 -12.32 -4.03
C THR A 47 -15.73 -12.64 -4.94
N ARG A 48 -15.72 -12.25 -6.22
CA ARG A 48 -16.85 -12.42 -7.14
C ARG A 48 -16.77 -13.71 -7.96
N THR A 49 -15.61 -14.14 -8.42
CA THR A 49 -15.50 -15.23 -9.41
C THR A 49 -14.32 -16.18 -9.25
N GLY A 50 -13.37 -15.89 -8.34
CA GLY A 50 -12.12 -16.64 -8.21
C GLY A 50 -11.95 -17.36 -6.87
N PRO A 51 -10.92 -18.18 -6.72
CA PRO A 51 -10.50 -18.68 -5.43
C PRO A 51 -10.13 -17.50 -4.53
N ILE A 52 -10.73 -17.45 -3.35
CA ILE A 52 -10.48 -16.41 -2.36
C ILE A 52 -9.24 -16.83 -1.59
N LEU A 53 -8.21 -15.99 -1.56
CA LEU A 53 -7.14 -16.13 -0.58
C LEU A 53 -7.75 -15.78 0.79
N GLY A 54 -8.27 -16.79 1.46
CA GLY A 54 -9.00 -16.63 2.72
C GLY A 54 -9.90 -17.82 3.01
N SER A 55 -10.69 -17.71 4.05
CA SER A 55 -11.55 -18.76 4.56
C SER A 55 -13.01 -18.33 4.56
N GLY A 56 -13.87 -19.10 3.89
CA GLY A 56 -15.30 -18.84 3.83
C GLY A 56 -16.14 -20.07 4.12
N TRP A 57 -17.28 -19.86 4.77
CA TRP A 57 -18.26 -20.88 5.09
C TRP A 57 -19.58 -20.59 4.41
N GLN A 58 -20.07 -21.55 3.62
CA GLN A 58 -21.34 -21.46 2.90
C GLN A 58 -22.53 -21.94 3.75
N SER A 59 -23.70 -21.34 3.56
CA SER A 59 -24.93 -21.72 4.24
C SER A 59 -25.33 -23.19 3.99
N THR A 60 -24.88 -23.78 2.91
CA THR A 60 -25.09 -25.20 2.53
C THR A 60 -24.08 -26.17 3.16
N GLY A 61 -23.16 -25.67 3.99
CA GLY A 61 -22.14 -26.48 4.64
C GLY A 61 -20.83 -26.64 3.85
N GLY A 62 -20.75 -26.08 2.64
CA GLY A 62 -19.51 -26.00 1.87
C GLY A 62 -18.57 -24.95 2.46
N HIS A 63 -17.28 -25.11 2.21
CA HIS A 63 -16.25 -24.10 2.47
C HIS A 63 -15.59 -23.68 1.17
N THR A 64 -15.08 -22.47 1.17
CA THR A 64 -14.28 -21.92 0.07
C THR A 64 -12.94 -21.45 0.63
N GLY A 65 -11.90 -21.59 -0.14
CA GLY A 65 -10.55 -21.14 0.21
C GLY A 65 -9.55 -21.66 -0.81
N ASP A 66 -8.46 -20.94 -0.99
CA ASP A 66 -7.35 -21.39 -1.82
C ASP A 66 -6.33 -22.14 -0.97
N THR A 67 -6.42 -23.47 -0.98
CA THR A 67 -5.47 -24.34 -0.28
C THR A 67 -4.12 -24.44 -0.99
N SER A 68 -3.99 -23.95 -2.23
CA SER A 68 -2.75 -24.04 -3.02
C SER A 68 -1.64 -23.13 -2.50
N GLN A 69 -2.01 -22.08 -1.74
CA GLN A 69 -1.07 -21.14 -1.14
C GLN A 69 -0.87 -21.35 0.39
N GLY A 70 -1.38 -22.46 0.93
CA GLY A 70 -1.28 -22.76 2.36
C GLY A 70 -2.21 -21.93 3.25
N SER A 71 -3.11 -21.15 2.66
CA SER A 71 -4.12 -20.36 3.37
C SER A 71 -5.53 -20.88 3.07
N GLY A 72 -6.44 -20.71 4.03
CA GLY A 72 -7.84 -21.04 3.84
C GLY A 72 -8.38 -22.06 4.84
N MET A 73 -9.67 -22.33 4.77
CA MET A 73 -10.28 -23.37 5.62
C MET A 73 -9.80 -24.75 5.21
N HIS A 74 -9.40 -25.54 6.20
CA HIS A 74 -8.93 -26.90 5.96
C HIS A 74 -10.02 -27.80 5.39
N ALA A 75 -9.68 -28.59 4.38
CA ALA A 75 -10.62 -29.44 3.65
C ALA A 75 -11.38 -30.43 4.55
N ASN A 76 -10.82 -30.79 5.69
CA ASN A 76 -11.42 -31.74 6.64
C ASN A 76 -12.30 -31.07 7.70
N THR A 77 -12.48 -29.75 7.66
CA THR A 77 -13.31 -29.02 8.62
C THR A 77 -14.79 -29.30 8.39
N SER A 78 -15.47 -29.86 9.38
CA SER A 78 -16.91 -30.13 9.32
C SER A 78 -17.68 -28.91 9.83
N LEU A 79 -18.06 -28.02 8.94
CA LEU A 79 -18.74 -26.76 9.31
C LEU A 79 -20.25 -26.92 9.51
N GLY A 80 -20.87 -27.97 8.92
CA GLY A 80 -22.33 -28.07 8.91
C GLY A 80 -23.01 -26.95 8.14
N THR A 81 -24.29 -26.79 8.32
CA THR A 81 -25.09 -25.73 7.68
C THR A 81 -25.41 -24.62 8.67
N TYR A 82 -25.62 -23.40 8.18
CA TYR A 82 -26.16 -22.32 8.98
C TYR A 82 -27.42 -21.69 8.32
N GLY A 83 -28.26 -21.05 9.11
CA GLY A 83 -29.49 -20.45 8.66
C GLY A 83 -29.92 -19.26 9.49
N ALA A 84 -31.11 -18.75 9.24
CA ALA A 84 -31.65 -17.59 9.97
C ALA A 84 -31.71 -17.84 11.48
N GLY A 85 -31.21 -16.90 12.26
CA GLY A 85 -31.08 -16.97 13.71
C GLY A 85 -29.72 -17.49 14.19
N ASP A 86 -28.90 -18.09 13.35
CA ASP A 86 -27.56 -18.52 13.75
C ASP A 86 -26.58 -17.33 13.88
N VAL A 87 -25.68 -17.44 14.84
CA VAL A 87 -24.56 -16.53 15.05
C VAL A 87 -23.27 -17.25 14.74
N ILE A 88 -22.50 -16.73 13.82
CA ILE A 88 -21.20 -17.26 13.44
C ILE A 88 -20.13 -16.38 14.05
N GLY A 89 -19.26 -16.96 14.88
CA GLY A 89 -18.13 -16.27 15.48
C GLY A 89 -16.83 -16.62 14.74
N PHE A 90 -15.97 -15.63 14.57
CA PHE A 90 -14.63 -15.76 14.02
C PHE A 90 -13.62 -15.34 15.07
N ILE A 91 -12.68 -16.23 15.38
CA ILE A 91 -11.56 -16.00 16.27
C ILE A 91 -10.30 -16.03 15.41
N VAL A 92 -9.58 -14.94 15.33
CA VAL A 92 -8.44 -14.75 14.45
C VAL A 92 -7.21 -14.47 15.29
N ASP A 93 -6.28 -15.39 15.31
CA ASP A 93 -4.98 -15.24 15.95
C ASP A 93 -3.96 -14.82 14.88
N CYS A 94 -3.57 -13.56 14.91
CA CYS A 94 -2.64 -13.00 13.96
C CYS A 94 -1.17 -13.39 14.25
N GLU A 95 -0.85 -13.76 15.48
CA GLU A 95 0.50 -14.20 15.85
C GLU A 95 0.80 -15.61 15.36
N ASN A 96 -0.16 -16.52 15.56
CA ASN A 96 -0.03 -17.92 15.14
C ASN A 96 -0.59 -18.18 13.74
N GLU A 97 -1.12 -17.13 13.09
CA GLU A 97 -1.65 -17.18 11.71
C GLU A 97 -2.78 -18.20 11.52
N VAL A 98 -3.69 -18.28 12.49
CA VAL A 98 -4.77 -19.26 12.50
C VAL A 98 -6.14 -18.65 12.73
N LEU A 99 -7.16 -19.39 12.28
CA LEU A 99 -8.56 -19.04 12.38
C LEU A 99 -9.36 -20.17 13.06
N TRP A 100 -10.21 -19.80 14.02
CA TRP A 100 -11.28 -20.68 14.50
C TRP A 100 -12.64 -20.08 14.16
N VAL A 101 -13.61 -20.95 13.92
CA VAL A 101 -14.98 -20.58 13.62
C VAL A 101 -15.91 -21.24 14.65
N THR A 102 -16.86 -20.46 15.14
CA THR A 102 -17.90 -20.97 16.04
C THR A 102 -19.28 -20.79 15.42
N LYS A 103 -20.23 -21.66 15.79
CA LYS A 103 -21.63 -21.50 15.52
C LYS A 103 -22.39 -21.46 16.83
N ASN A 104 -23.08 -20.38 17.10
CA ASN A 104 -23.83 -20.15 18.34
C ASN A 104 -22.96 -20.40 19.60
N GLY A 105 -21.70 -19.97 19.54
CA GLY A 105 -20.71 -20.14 20.60
C GLY A 105 -20.07 -21.54 20.69
N THR A 106 -20.46 -22.48 19.84
CA THR A 106 -19.86 -23.82 19.77
C THR A 106 -18.79 -23.85 18.70
N TYR A 107 -17.57 -24.24 19.06
CA TYR A 107 -16.48 -24.40 18.11
C TYR A 107 -16.78 -25.50 17.11
N LEU A 108 -16.44 -25.22 15.87
CA LEU A 108 -16.58 -26.22 14.79
C LEU A 108 -15.38 -27.18 14.79
N THR A 109 -15.59 -28.39 14.31
CA THR A 109 -14.52 -29.39 14.26
C THR A 109 -13.38 -28.88 13.39
N GLY A 110 -12.18 -28.82 13.93
CA GLY A 110 -10.96 -28.45 13.24
C GLY A 110 -10.41 -29.57 12.36
N ALA A 111 -9.47 -29.23 11.47
CA ALA A 111 -8.87 -30.18 10.54
C ALA A 111 -7.95 -31.19 11.21
N ASP A 112 -7.27 -30.80 12.25
CA ASP A 112 -6.10 -31.55 12.72
C ASP A 112 -6.34 -32.53 13.84
N SER A 113 -7.31 -32.42 14.73
CA SER A 113 -7.62 -33.49 15.70
C SER A 113 -8.63 -33.17 16.79
N GLY A 114 -9.38 -32.09 16.74
CA GLY A 114 -10.26 -31.77 17.85
C GLY A 114 -11.35 -30.76 17.56
N ILE A 115 -12.11 -30.48 18.57
CA ILE A 115 -13.03 -29.35 18.61
C ILE A 115 -12.35 -28.28 19.45
N GLY A 116 -12.12 -27.09 18.87
CA GLY A 116 -11.53 -25.97 19.60
C GLY A 116 -12.37 -25.55 20.82
N SER A 117 -11.74 -24.89 21.75
CA SER A 117 -12.38 -24.32 22.92
C SER A 117 -11.72 -22.99 23.31
N ASN A 118 -12.42 -22.16 24.08
CA ASN A 118 -11.82 -20.93 24.60
C ASN A 118 -10.52 -21.21 25.37
N ALA A 119 -10.49 -22.29 26.13
CA ALA A 119 -9.30 -22.66 26.92
C ALA A 119 -8.09 -23.02 26.02
N GLU A 120 -8.31 -23.67 24.89
CA GLU A 120 -7.25 -23.98 23.94
C GLU A 120 -6.74 -22.72 23.24
N VAL A 121 -7.63 -21.84 22.80
CA VAL A 121 -7.25 -20.51 22.23
C VAL A 121 -6.48 -19.67 23.25
N GLU A 122 -6.94 -19.65 24.51
CA GLU A 122 -6.28 -18.92 25.59
C GLU A 122 -4.90 -19.50 25.95
N ALA A 123 -4.71 -20.79 25.71
CA ALA A 123 -3.41 -21.49 25.91
C ALA A 123 -2.48 -21.38 24.69
N GLY A 124 -2.93 -20.79 23.58
CA GLY A 124 -2.16 -20.72 22.33
C GLY A 124 -2.07 -22.07 21.60
N ASP A 125 -2.99 -23.00 21.87
CA ASP A 125 -3.05 -24.29 21.17
C ASP A 125 -3.74 -24.11 19.82
N VAL A 126 -2.98 -24.31 18.76
CA VAL A 126 -3.43 -24.12 17.36
C VAL A 126 -3.82 -25.44 16.70
N THR A 127 -3.80 -26.57 17.39
CA THR A 127 -4.02 -27.89 16.78
C THR A 127 -5.45 -28.13 16.33
N ALA A 128 -6.43 -27.44 16.93
CA ALA A 128 -7.86 -27.57 16.61
C ALA A 128 -8.41 -26.43 15.71
N ARG A 129 -7.55 -25.76 14.98
CA ARG A 129 -7.93 -24.63 14.11
C ARG A 129 -8.78 -25.04 12.90
N ASN A 130 -9.57 -24.10 12.39
CA ASN A 130 -10.39 -24.30 11.20
C ASN A 130 -9.70 -23.82 9.92
N GLY A 131 -8.71 -22.96 10.00
CA GLY A 131 -8.00 -22.45 8.85
C GLY A 131 -6.68 -21.78 9.21
N ASP A 132 -5.84 -21.58 8.19
CA ASP A 132 -4.57 -20.87 8.26
C ASP A 132 -4.64 -19.52 7.55
N LEU A 133 -3.86 -18.57 8.04
CA LEU A 133 -3.63 -17.26 7.43
C LEU A 133 -2.22 -17.24 6.81
N VAL A 134 -1.96 -16.32 5.94
CA VAL A 134 -0.63 -16.10 5.34
C VAL A 134 -0.02 -14.84 5.92
N THR A 135 1.22 -14.95 6.37
CA THR A 135 2.01 -13.81 6.87
C THR A 135 2.04 -12.66 5.88
N GLY A 136 1.88 -11.44 6.40
CA GLY A 136 2.03 -10.21 5.62
C GLY A 136 0.84 -9.87 4.72
N LEU A 137 -0.28 -10.59 4.81
CA LEU A 137 -1.51 -10.25 4.12
C LEU A 137 -2.48 -9.52 5.06
N GLU A 138 -3.17 -8.52 4.51
CA GLU A 138 -4.33 -7.92 5.17
C GLU A 138 -5.57 -8.76 4.90
N TYR A 139 -6.37 -9.01 5.93
CA TYR A 139 -7.62 -9.76 5.82
C TYR A 139 -8.83 -8.88 6.10
N LEU A 140 -9.91 -9.14 5.37
CA LEU A 140 -11.18 -8.45 5.47
C LEU A 140 -12.29 -9.46 5.79
N PHE A 141 -13.21 -9.10 6.67
CA PHE A 141 -14.45 -9.86 6.82
C PHE A 141 -15.35 -9.61 5.62
N TYR A 142 -15.90 -10.67 5.05
CA TYR A 142 -16.76 -10.56 3.89
C TYR A 142 -18.04 -11.36 4.01
N MET A 143 -19.02 -10.96 3.22
CA MET A 143 -20.21 -11.72 2.91
C MET A 143 -20.32 -11.82 1.39
N ARG A 144 -20.53 -13.03 0.90
CA ARG A 144 -20.77 -13.29 -0.53
C ARG A 144 -22.15 -13.89 -0.70
N GLN A 145 -22.87 -13.44 -1.72
CA GLN A 145 -24.19 -13.96 -2.06
C GLN A 145 -24.15 -14.60 -3.44
N ASN A 146 -24.68 -15.81 -3.57
CA ASN A 146 -24.85 -16.45 -4.87
C ASN A 146 -26.08 -15.85 -5.59
N ALA A 147 -26.00 -15.70 -6.90
CA ALA A 147 -26.68 -14.77 -7.81
C ALA A 147 -28.20 -14.61 -7.76
N THR A 148 -28.98 -15.27 -6.91
CA THR A 148 -30.44 -15.28 -7.05
C THR A 148 -31.27 -15.06 -5.76
N GLY A 149 -30.66 -14.62 -4.69
CA GLY A 149 -31.39 -14.46 -3.43
C GLY A 149 -31.00 -13.22 -2.63
N ASN A 150 -31.82 -12.82 -1.68
CA ASN A 150 -31.50 -11.77 -0.73
C ASN A 150 -31.17 -12.40 0.63
N SER A 151 -29.89 -12.36 1.02
CA SER A 151 -29.47 -12.66 2.39
C SER A 151 -29.28 -11.38 3.17
N ASN A 152 -29.59 -11.45 4.46
CA ASN A 152 -29.42 -10.32 5.38
C ASN A 152 -28.63 -10.80 6.60
N MET A 153 -27.57 -10.10 6.92
CA MET A 153 -26.65 -10.40 8.01
C MET A 153 -26.24 -9.14 8.75
N THR A 154 -25.97 -9.29 10.03
CA THR A 154 -25.51 -8.18 10.88
C THR A 154 -24.19 -8.56 11.51
N TRP A 155 -23.12 -7.84 11.16
CA TRP A 155 -21.82 -7.99 11.79
C TRP A 155 -21.77 -7.24 13.12
N ASN A 156 -21.19 -7.92 14.11
CA ASN A 156 -20.85 -7.34 15.40
C ASN A 156 -19.33 -7.43 15.62
N PHE A 157 -18.66 -6.29 15.55
CA PHE A 157 -17.24 -6.14 15.79
C PHE A 157 -16.95 -5.63 17.22
N GLY A 158 -17.89 -5.77 18.13
CA GLY A 158 -17.82 -5.28 19.50
C GLY A 158 -18.53 -3.94 19.74
N GLN A 159 -19.28 -3.44 18.75
CA GLN A 159 -20.16 -2.28 18.94
C GLN A 159 -21.39 -2.59 19.81
N HIS A 160 -21.71 -3.87 19.98
CA HIS A 160 -22.74 -4.40 20.88
C HIS A 160 -22.15 -5.57 21.69
N ALA A 161 -22.83 -5.97 22.76
CA ALA A 161 -22.46 -7.19 23.48
C ALA A 161 -22.50 -8.39 22.52
N PHE A 162 -21.50 -9.26 22.62
CA PHE A 162 -21.45 -10.47 21.83
C PHE A 162 -22.53 -11.47 22.29
N ALA A 163 -23.09 -12.20 21.34
CA ALA A 163 -24.07 -13.25 21.62
C ALA A 163 -23.41 -14.50 22.22
N ALA A 164 -22.18 -14.80 21.82
CA ALA A 164 -21.36 -15.85 22.43
C ALA A 164 -20.27 -15.24 23.32
N THR A 165 -19.76 -16.04 24.27
CA THR A 165 -18.62 -15.62 25.10
C THR A 165 -17.32 -15.85 24.31
N PRO A 166 -16.58 -14.80 23.93
CA PRO A 166 -15.29 -14.97 23.29
C PRO A 166 -14.22 -15.53 24.27
N PRO A 167 -13.08 -16.02 23.78
CA PRO A 167 -11.90 -16.29 24.62
C PRO A 167 -11.51 -15.05 25.42
N SER A 168 -11.04 -15.24 26.67
CA SER A 168 -10.77 -14.11 27.58
C SER A 168 -9.57 -13.24 27.12
N ASN A 169 -8.67 -13.80 26.30
CA ASN A 169 -7.57 -13.11 25.67
C ASN A 169 -7.91 -12.52 24.29
N ALA A 170 -9.13 -12.79 23.78
CA ALA A 170 -9.59 -12.22 22.52
C ALA A 170 -10.15 -10.81 22.72
N VAL A 171 -9.81 -9.91 21.82
CA VAL A 171 -10.32 -8.54 21.82
C VAL A 171 -11.31 -8.34 20.67
N SER A 172 -12.30 -7.50 20.89
CA SER A 172 -13.25 -7.12 19.83
C SER A 172 -12.54 -6.25 18.79
N LEU A 173 -12.93 -6.42 17.53
CA LEU A 173 -12.45 -5.62 16.39
C LEU A 173 -13.07 -4.23 16.36
N ASN A 174 -12.99 -3.49 17.45
CA ASN A 174 -13.41 -2.09 17.49
C ASN A 174 -12.22 -1.15 17.49
N GLU A 175 -12.47 0.13 17.18
CA GLU A 175 -11.41 1.15 17.08
C GLU A 175 -10.57 1.28 18.35
N THR A 176 -11.15 1.06 19.52
CA THR A 176 -10.43 1.18 20.79
C THR A 176 -9.39 0.06 20.94
N ASN A 177 -9.77 -1.16 20.62
CA ASN A 177 -8.90 -2.32 20.75
C ASN A 177 -7.85 -2.36 19.63
N LEU A 178 -8.25 -2.06 18.39
CA LEU A 178 -7.32 -1.89 17.28
C LEU A 178 -6.28 -0.80 17.57
N ALA A 179 -6.69 0.31 18.19
CA ALA A 179 -5.77 1.38 18.57
C ALA A 179 -4.85 1.00 19.74
N ALA A 180 -5.29 0.12 20.65
CA ALA A 180 -4.48 -0.35 21.77
C ALA A 180 -3.41 -1.36 21.34
N HIS A 181 -3.66 -2.12 20.28
CA HIS A 181 -2.73 -3.12 19.74
C HIS A 181 -1.93 -2.62 18.50
N ARG A 182 -2.31 -1.49 17.94
CA ARG A 182 -1.53 -0.77 16.94
C ARG A 182 -0.82 0.38 17.63
N ASP A 183 0.42 0.18 18.02
CA ASP A 183 1.36 1.29 18.19
C ASP A 183 1.57 1.93 16.80
N TRP A 184 0.66 2.84 16.45
CA TRP A 184 0.84 3.68 15.28
C TRP A 184 2.09 4.51 15.53
N ALA A 185 3.22 4.06 15.00
CA ALA A 185 4.49 4.78 15.11
C ALA A 185 4.35 6.21 14.58
N ILE A 186 3.37 6.43 13.68
CA ILE A 186 3.08 7.73 13.10
C ILE A 186 1.66 8.17 13.48
N THR A 187 1.57 9.21 14.30
CA THR A 187 0.30 9.86 14.66
C THR A 187 -0.01 11.08 13.78
N LYS A 188 0.98 11.62 13.10
CA LYS A 188 0.88 12.76 12.20
C LYS A 188 1.80 12.53 10.99
N GLY A 189 1.23 12.22 9.83
CA GLY A 189 1.97 11.91 8.62
C GLY A 189 2.76 13.10 8.07
N ALA A 190 2.24 14.32 8.25
CA ALA A 190 2.92 15.55 7.88
C ALA A 190 4.26 15.79 8.61
N ASP A 191 4.60 15.00 9.64
CA ASP A 191 5.93 15.02 10.26
C ASP A 191 6.94 14.15 9.49
N TYR A 192 6.52 13.48 8.41
CA TYR A 192 7.35 12.53 7.65
C TYR A 192 7.19 12.61 6.13
N VAL A 193 6.04 13.07 5.64
CA VAL A 193 5.79 13.28 4.20
C VAL A 193 5.10 14.62 3.99
N SER A 194 5.47 15.32 2.93
CA SER A 194 4.88 16.60 2.57
C SER A 194 4.58 16.67 1.07
N ALA A 195 3.46 17.30 0.75
CA ALA A 195 3.17 17.85 -0.57
C ALA A 195 2.89 19.34 -0.38
N THR A 196 3.80 20.19 -0.83
CA THR A 196 3.78 21.65 -0.54
C THR A 196 3.81 22.41 -1.85
N ASN A 197 2.77 23.21 -2.10
CA ASN A 197 2.76 24.13 -3.24
C ASN A 197 3.36 25.48 -2.83
N TYR A 198 4.09 26.09 -3.74
CA TYR A 198 4.66 27.42 -3.57
C TYR A 198 4.80 28.14 -4.90
N THR A 199 4.83 29.45 -4.86
CA THR A 199 5.14 30.29 -6.01
C THR A 199 6.59 30.73 -5.94
N GLY A 200 7.33 30.55 -7.02
CA GLY A 200 8.73 30.97 -7.12
C GLY A 200 8.88 32.49 -7.03
N ASN A 201 9.97 32.94 -6.43
CA ASN A 201 10.27 34.38 -6.28
C ASN A 201 11.53 34.83 -7.03
N GLY A 202 12.21 33.92 -7.74
CA GLY A 202 13.42 34.18 -8.51
C GLY A 202 14.63 34.67 -7.69
N SER A 203 14.54 34.62 -6.37
CA SER A 203 15.58 35.10 -5.47
C SER A 203 16.24 33.96 -4.70
N ALA A 204 17.52 34.11 -4.38
CA ALA A 204 18.20 33.19 -3.49
C ALA A 204 17.57 33.19 -2.09
N ASP A 205 17.81 32.08 -1.36
CA ASP A 205 17.32 31.90 0.01
C ASP A 205 15.78 31.86 0.16
N ASN A 206 15.07 31.36 -0.85
CA ASN A 206 13.65 31.04 -0.76
C ASN A 206 13.48 29.75 0.08
N ASP A 207 13.00 29.88 1.28
CA ASP A 207 12.84 28.80 2.24
C ASP A 207 11.43 28.18 2.17
N ILE A 208 11.32 26.95 1.70
CA ILE A 208 10.06 26.21 1.59
C ILE A 208 9.91 25.30 2.79
N ASN A 209 8.88 25.57 3.61
CA ASN A 209 8.57 24.76 4.79
C ASN A 209 7.84 23.47 4.41
N VAL A 210 8.44 22.32 4.70
CA VAL A 210 7.86 21.00 4.44
C VAL A 210 7.25 20.36 5.70
N GLY A 211 7.29 21.05 6.84
CA GLY A 211 6.59 20.62 8.07
C GLY A 211 7.39 19.68 8.98
N PHE A 212 8.52 19.13 8.55
CA PHE A 212 9.34 18.20 9.33
C PHE A 212 10.84 18.50 9.20
N ASP A 213 11.64 17.93 10.10
CA ASP A 213 13.09 18.01 10.08
C ASP A 213 13.68 17.38 8.81
N VAL A 214 14.36 18.20 8.00
CA VAL A 214 14.90 17.85 6.68
C VAL A 214 16.38 17.45 6.70
N THR A 215 16.96 17.18 7.87
CA THR A 215 18.39 16.80 8.01
C THR A 215 18.70 15.43 7.37
N ALA A 216 17.68 14.60 7.18
CA ALA A 216 17.73 13.34 6.43
C ALA A 216 16.43 13.21 5.60
N CYS A 217 16.49 13.56 4.32
CA CYS A 217 15.30 13.58 3.47
C CYS A 217 15.61 13.53 1.97
N LEU A 218 14.56 13.21 1.22
CA LEU A 218 14.44 13.43 -0.23
C LEU A 218 13.48 14.61 -0.45
N ALA A 219 13.86 15.55 -1.31
CA ALA A 219 12.97 16.58 -1.86
C ALA A 219 12.86 16.43 -3.37
N VAL A 220 11.63 16.45 -3.88
CA VAL A 220 11.29 16.31 -5.29
C VAL A 220 10.49 17.52 -5.73
N VAL A 221 11.03 18.29 -6.66
CA VAL A 221 10.42 19.55 -7.15
C VAL A 221 9.91 19.37 -8.56
N LYS A 222 8.74 19.94 -8.84
CA LYS A 222 8.16 20.05 -10.18
C LYS A 222 7.55 21.43 -10.39
N ASN A 223 7.91 22.04 -11.52
CA ASN A 223 7.22 23.23 -12.04
C ASN A 223 5.86 22.82 -12.62
N LEU A 224 4.79 23.48 -12.19
CA LEU A 224 3.42 23.18 -12.59
C LEU A 224 3.02 23.90 -13.89
N ASP A 225 3.68 25.00 -14.23
CA ASP A 225 3.33 25.88 -15.33
C ASP A 225 4.10 25.57 -16.62
N THR A 226 5.30 25.00 -16.49
CA THR A 226 6.24 24.82 -17.60
C THR A 226 6.68 23.37 -17.79
N THR A 227 7.41 23.11 -18.85
CA THR A 227 7.94 21.78 -19.21
C THR A 227 9.31 21.51 -18.60
N ASP A 228 9.58 22.03 -17.40
CA ASP A 228 10.81 21.75 -16.68
C ASP A 228 10.86 20.31 -16.16
N ASP A 229 12.06 19.75 -16.13
CA ASP A 229 12.31 18.40 -15.64
C ASP A 229 12.04 18.29 -14.13
N TRP A 230 11.64 17.12 -13.69
CA TRP A 230 11.62 16.76 -12.28
C TRP A 230 13.01 16.86 -11.65
N ARG A 231 13.08 17.37 -10.43
CA ARG A 231 14.32 17.55 -9.68
C ARG A 231 14.26 16.78 -8.36
N TRP A 232 14.99 15.69 -8.29
CA TRP A 232 15.16 14.89 -7.08
C TRP A 232 16.50 15.24 -6.44
N VAL A 233 16.48 15.76 -5.23
CA VAL A 233 17.65 16.14 -4.44
C VAL A 233 17.49 15.54 -3.04
N ASP A 234 18.55 14.92 -2.52
CA ASP A 234 18.51 14.27 -1.22
C ASP A 234 19.76 14.61 -0.40
N THR A 235 19.68 14.33 0.89
CA THR A 235 20.73 14.63 1.87
C THR A 235 21.93 13.69 1.77
N VAL A 236 21.78 12.50 1.17
CA VAL A 236 22.88 11.51 1.00
C VAL A 236 23.80 11.89 -0.14
N ARG A 237 23.25 12.33 -1.28
CA ARG A 237 24.07 12.82 -2.42
C ARG A 237 24.54 14.26 -2.24
N GLY A 238 23.80 15.04 -1.48
CA GLY A 238 24.08 16.45 -1.18
C GLY A 238 23.23 17.44 -1.98
N VAL A 239 23.14 18.65 -1.47
CA VAL A 239 22.22 19.71 -1.89
C VAL A 239 22.26 20.14 -3.36
N THR A 240 23.40 20.04 -4.01
CA THR A 240 23.54 20.46 -5.42
C THR A 240 23.43 19.31 -6.41
N LYS A 241 23.12 18.10 -5.95
CA LYS A 241 23.08 16.91 -6.80
C LYS A 241 21.64 16.59 -7.20
N ALA A 242 21.24 17.12 -8.33
CA ALA A 242 19.93 16.90 -8.89
C ALA A 242 19.91 15.74 -9.90
N ILE A 243 18.85 14.93 -9.83
CA ILE A 243 18.55 13.86 -10.77
C ILE A 243 17.04 13.76 -10.94
N GLY A 244 16.52 13.32 -12.05
CA GLY A 244 15.07 13.22 -12.25
C GLY A 244 14.68 12.15 -13.26
N PRO A 245 13.45 11.65 -13.22
CA PRO A 245 12.96 10.60 -14.11
C PRO A 245 12.44 11.12 -15.46
N SER A 246 12.54 12.42 -15.76
CA SER A 246 12.09 12.98 -17.03
C SER A 246 13.03 12.67 -18.19
N PHE A 247 12.51 12.77 -19.43
CA PHE A 247 13.10 12.16 -20.63
C PHE A 247 14.37 12.81 -21.17
N THR A 248 14.70 14.05 -20.82
CA THR A 248 15.66 14.82 -21.60
C THR A 248 17.12 14.63 -21.18
N ASN A 249 17.37 14.29 -19.94
CA ASN A 249 18.70 13.90 -19.44
C ASN A 249 18.58 13.23 -18.08
N LEU A 250 18.74 11.93 -18.07
CA LEU A 250 18.60 11.12 -16.85
C LEU A 250 19.88 11.08 -16.00
N THR A 251 20.95 11.78 -16.41
CA THR A 251 22.22 11.82 -15.66
C THR A 251 22.12 12.80 -14.50
N GLU A 252 22.77 12.47 -13.37
CA GLU A 252 22.91 13.40 -12.25
C GLU A 252 23.66 14.67 -12.70
N VAL A 253 23.08 15.83 -12.36
CA VAL A 253 23.68 17.13 -12.64
C VAL A 253 24.08 17.82 -11.34
N THR A 254 25.10 18.70 -11.41
CA THR A 254 25.42 19.61 -10.33
C THR A 254 24.75 20.94 -10.58
N ASP A 255 23.74 21.27 -9.77
CA ASP A 255 22.97 22.49 -9.87
C ASP A 255 23.14 23.32 -8.60
N THR A 256 23.96 24.36 -8.70
CA THR A 256 24.28 25.24 -7.57
C THR A 256 23.20 26.30 -7.29
N ASN A 257 22.21 26.44 -8.19
CA ASN A 257 21.11 27.39 -8.08
C ASN A 257 19.77 26.74 -7.73
N GLY A 258 19.74 25.39 -7.63
CA GLY A 258 18.57 24.62 -7.24
C GLY A 258 18.35 24.60 -5.74
N ILE A 259 18.31 23.39 -5.13
CA ILE A 259 18.30 23.27 -3.67
C ILE A 259 19.70 23.53 -3.14
N THR A 260 19.84 24.55 -2.27
CA THR A 260 21.12 25.02 -1.73
C THR A 260 21.36 24.61 -0.28
N ALA A 261 20.31 24.29 0.46
CA ALA A 261 20.44 23.77 1.83
C ALA A 261 19.19 23.01 2.28
N PHE A 262 19.42 22.08 3.21
CA PHE A 262 18.40 21.43 4.03
C PHE A 262 18.55 21.91 5.48
N GLY A 263 17.48 22.43 6.08
CA GLY A 263 17.43 22.72 7.51
C GLY A 263 18.16 23.99 7.97
N THR A 264 18.54 24.91 7.09
CA THR A 264 19.10 26.22 7.49
C THR A 264 18.12 27.00 8.37
N VAL A 265 16.84 26.92 8.03
CA VAL A 265 15.72 27.24 8.90
C VAL A 265 15.01 25.93 9.20
N ALA A 266 14.58 25.70 10.43
CA ALA A 266 13.97 24.46 10.85
C ALA A 266 12.82 24.05 9.90
N ASN A 267 12.81 22.80 9.47
CA ASN A 267 11.82 22.19 8.57
C ASN A 267 11.79 22.78 7.15
N ASN A 268 12.79 23.54 6.74
CA ASN A 268 12.78 24.17 5.43
C ASN A 268 13.81 23.55 4.49
N VAL A 269 13.41 23.44 3.22
CA VAL A 269 14.28 23.22 2.06
C VAL A 269 14.56 24.59 1.46
N ARG A 270 15.83 24.97 1.38
CA ARG A 270 16.24 26.26 0.84
C ARG A 270 16.53 26.17 -0.65
N LEU A 271 15.89 27.06 -1.41
CA LEU A 271 16.09 27.20 -2.84
C LEU A 271 17.05 28.34 -3.16
N GLY A 272 17.81 28.19 -4.22
CA GLY A 272 18.63 29.23 -4.80
C GLY A 272 17.83 30.14 -5.73
N THR A 273 18.51 30.81 -6.66
CA THR A 273 17.90 31.73 -7.63
C THR A 273 17.04 31.03 -8.69
N GLY A 274 17.18 29.72 -8.83
CA GLY A 274 16.21 28.82 -9.44
C GLY A 274 16.00 28.88 -10.93
N ALA A 275 16.90 29.50 -11.70
CA ALA A 275 16.78 29.36 -13.15
C ALA A 275 16.87 27.87 -13.53
N GLY A 276 15.74 27.29 -13.99
CA GLY A 276 15.68 25.90 -14.42
C GLY A 276 14.80 24.97 -13.58
N GLY A 277 13.66 25.45 -13.09
CA GLY A 277 12.60 24.60 -12.57
C GLY A 277 12.57 24.40 -11.07
N TYR A 278 13.04 25.34 -10.27
CA TYR A 278 12.94 25.30 -8.81
C TYR A 278 12.25 26.53 -8.20
N ASN A 279 12.51 27.74 -8.74
CA ASN A 279 12.16 29.00 -8.08
C ASN A 279 11.98 30.15 -9.08
N ASP A 280 11.63 29.86 -10.32
CA ASP A 280 11.41 30.87 -11.35
C ASP A 280 10.29 31.81 -10.91
N ASN A 281 10.54 33.13 -11.11
CA ASN A 281 9.69 34.15 -10.55
C ASN A 281 8.26 34.07 -11.10
N THR A 282 7.27 34.06 -10.21
CA THR A 282 5.83 34.00 -10.51
C THR A 282 5.31 32.66 -11.06
N GLU A 283 6.15 31.65 -11.21
CA GLU A 283 5.72 30.31 -11.58
C GLU A 283 5.33 29.49 -10.34
N ASP A 284 4.37 28.58 -10.52
CA ASP A 284 3.88 27.72 -9.46
C ASP A 284 4.58 26.35 -9.47
N PHE A 285 4.90 25.88 -8.29
CA PHE A 285 5.64 24.64 -8.06
C PHE A 285 4.95 23.76 -7.03
N THR A 286 5.18 22.46 -7.13
CA THR A 286 4.95 21.52 -6.04
C THR A 286 6.26 20.90 -5.58
N MET A 287 6.40 20.71 -4.27
CA MET A 287 7.50 19.98 -3.65
C MET A 287 6.94 18.81 -2.86
N PHE A 288 7.34 17.60 -3.24
CA PHE A 288 7.13 16.41 -2.44
C PHE A 288 8.38 16.13 -1.63
N ALA A 289 8.22 15.84 -0.34
CA ALA A 289 9.35 15.54 0.52
C ALA A 289 9.05 14.32 1.40
N TRP A 290 10.07 13.47 1.60
CA TRP A 290 10.02 12.30 2.48
C TRP A 290 11.16 12.36 3.47
N LYS A 291 10.83 12.25 4.76
CA LYS A 291 11.82 12.09 5.83
C LYS A 291 12.36 10.68 5.83
N GLU A 292 13.69 10.55 5.84
CA GLU A 292 14.37 9.27 5.94
C GLU A 292 14.24 8.69 7.36
N GLY A 293 14.10 7.36 7.45
CA GLY A 293 14.12 6.61 8.70
C GLY A 293 13.23 5.37 8.69
N ALA A 294 13.46 4.47 9.64
CA ALA A 294 12.69 3.24 9.80
C ALA A 294 11.22 3.50 10.18
N ILE A 295 10.95 4.53 11.01
CA ILE A 295 9.59 4.88 11.42
C ILE A 295 8.70 5.25 10.24
N PRO A 296 9.09 6.18 9.33
CA PRO A 296 8.31 6.50 8.14
C PRO A 296 8.42 5.44 7.02
N GLY A 297 9.27 4.44 7.20
CA GLY A 297 9.47 3.39 6.20
C GLY A 297 10.11 3.90 4.91
N PHE A 298 11.02 4.87 4.99
CA PHE A 298 11.73 5.43 3.84
C PHE A 298 13.24 5.45 4.08
N ASP A 299 14.04 4.96 3.13
CA ASP A 299 15.50 4.94 3.22
C ASP A 299 16.16 5.35 1.89
N ILE A 300 17.36 5.92 1.98
CA ILE A 300 18.16 6.38 0.84
C ILE A 300 19.51 5.66 0.88
N VAL A 301 19.75 4.77 -0.06
CA VAL A 301 20.96 3.95 -0.10
C VAL A 301 21.84 4.34 -1.29
N ALA A 302 23.01 4.89 -1.00
CA ALA A 302 24.06 5.10 -2.02
C ALA A 302 25.03 3.93 -2.02
N TYR A 303 25.28 3.33 -3.17
CA TYR A 303 26.19 2.19 -3.28
C TYR A 303 27.08 2.25 -4.54
N THR A 304 28.11 1.42 -4.54
CA THR A 304 29.00 1.26 -5.69
C THR A 304 28.82 -0.14 -6.27
N GLY A 305 28.47 -0.23 -7.55
CA GLY A 305 28.27 -1.50 -8.22
C GLY A 305 29.55 -2.34 -8.29
N THR A 306 29.39 -3.65 -8.39
CA THR A 306 30.48 -4.64 -8.43
C THR A 306 30.51 -5.44 -9.72
N GLY A 307 29.49 -5.30 -10.58
CA GLY A 307 29.30 -6.11 -11.79
C GLY A 307 28.87 -7.55 -11.53
N SER A 308 28.75 -7.97 -10.26
CA SER A 308 28.31 -9.31 -9.85
C SER A 308 27.12 -9.18 -8.91
N ALA A 309 26.16 -10.09 -8.98
CA ALA A 309 25.00 -10.08 -8.10
C ALA A 309 25.42 -10.04 -6.63
N HIS A 310 24.85 -9.13 -5.87
CA HIS A 310 25.12 -8.96 -4.43
C HIS A 310 23.96 -8.25 -3.73
N THR A 311 24.01 -8.17 -2.42
CA THR A 311 23.02 -7.49 -1.60
C THR A 311 23.51 -6.13 -1.11
N GLU A 312 22.62 -5.16 -1.08
CA GLU A 312 22.82 -3.86 -0.45
C GLU A 312 21.97 -3.73 0.81
N ALA A 313 22.59 -3.25 1.89
CA ALA A 313 21.91 -3.08 3.17
C ALA A 313 21.04 -1.81 3.21
N HIS A 314 19.96 -1.88 3.96
CA HIS A 314 19.10 -0.74 4.26
C HIS A 314 18.65 -0.72 5.74
N ASN A 315 18.14 0.44 6.20
CA ASN A 315 17.78 0.67 7.60
C ASN A 315 16.28 0.67 7.89
N LEU A 316 15.45 0.17 6.97
CA LEU A 316 13.98 0.23 7.12
C LEU A 316 13.44 -0.65 8.26
N THR A 317 14.16 -1.74 8.61
CA THR A 317 13.67 -2.78 9.54
C THR A 317 12.36 -3.46 9.11
N ALA A 318 11.90 -3.17 7.91
CA ALA A 318 10.73 -3.72 7.24
C ALA A 318 11.08 -4.02 5.78
N VAL A 319 10.38 -4.95 5.15
CA VAL A 319 10.59 -5.30 3.73
C VAL A 319 10.16 -4.12 2.85
N PRO A 320 11.05 -3.56 2.01
CA PRO A 320 10.67 -2.53 1.06
C PRO A 320 9.66 -3.07 0.03
N ARG A 321 8.62 -2.28 -0.21
CA ARG A 321 7.55 -2.60 -1.16
C ARG A 321 7.69 -1.87 -2.49
N PHE A 322 8.40 -0.74 -2.48
CA PHE A 322 8.78 0.02 -3.66
C PHE A 322 10.25 0.40 -3.55
N ILE A 323 11.04 0.09 -4.59
CA ILE A 323 12.46 0.44 -4.70
C ILE A 323 12.66 1.12 -6.06
N ALA A 324 13.36 2.26 -6.08
CA ALA A 324 13.75 2.95 -7.30
C ALA A 324 15.26 3.13 -7.34
N VAL A 325 15.93 2.47 -8.29
CA VAL A 325 17.38 2.49 -8.44
C VAL A 325 17.78 3.34 -9.65
N LYS A 326 18.82 4.13 -9.48
CA LYS A 326 19.41 4.93 -10.56
C LYS A 326 20.93 4.90 -10.54
N LYS A 327 21.53 4.59 -11.70
CA LYS A 327 22.94 4.81 -11.98
C LYS A 327 23.19 6.30 -12.15
N ARG A 328 24.01 6.92 -11.28
CA ARG A 328 24.12 8.37 -11.16
C ARG A 328 24.75 9.04 -12.37
N ALA A 329 25.85 8.48 -12.88
CA ALA A 329 26.68 9.09 -13.91
C ALA A 329 26.33 8.67 -15.35
N ALA A 330 25.10 8.16 -15.58
CA ALA A 330 24.71 7.67 -16.90
C ALA A 330 23.26 8.03 -17.25
N ASP A 331 23.05 8.30 -18.54
CA ASP A 331 21.72 8.47 -19.13
C ASP A 331 21.06 7.11 -19.32
N THR A 332 20.51 6.58 -18.24
CA THR A 332 19.82 5.27 -18.18
C THR A 332 18.49 5.41 -17.47
N HIS A 333 17.59 4.47 -17.69
CA HIS A 333 16.32 4.43 -16.98
C HIS A 333 16.47 4.28 -15.46
N TRP A 334 15.44 4.72 -14.74
CA TRP A 334 15.23 4.39 -13.34
C TRP A 334 14.60 3.01 -13.25
N HIS A 335 15.28 2.06 -12.64
CA HIS A 335 14.80 0.68 -12.50
C HIS A 335 14.05 0.53 -11.19
N CYS A 336 12.81 0.09 -11.27
CA CYS A 336 11.94 -0.01 -10.11
C CYS A 336 11.45 -1.43 -9.87
N TYR A 337 11.53 -1.84 -8.61
CA TYR A 337 10.78 -2.94 -8.02
C TYR A 337 9.52 -2.39 -7.40
N HIS A 338 8.40 -3.09 -7.53
CA HIS A 338 7.17 -2.77 -6.80
C HIS A 338 6.44 -4.07 -6.45
N ALA A 339 6.17 -4.29 -5.15
CA ALA A 339 5.61 -5.54 -4.65
C ALA A 339 4.21 -5.89 -5.20
N GLY A 340 3.52 -4.94 -5.82
CA GLY A 340 2.23 -5.16 -6.48
C GLY A 340 2.32 -5.41 -7.98
N ILE A 341 3.52 -5.50 -8.58
CA ILE A 341 3.70 -5.53 -10.04
C ILE A 341 3.21 -6.86 -10.64
N ALA A 342 3.48 -7.96 -9.96
CA ALA A 342 3.13 -9.33 -10.33
C ALA A 342 2.94 -10.18 -9.07
N SER A 343 2.74 -11.50 -9.21
CA SER A 343 2.75 -12.47 -8.11
C SER A 343 4.16 -12.78 -7.61
N ASP A 344 5.15 -12.60 -8.47
CA ASP A 344 6.58 -12.85 -8.29
C ASP A 344 7.37 -11.57 -8.65
N PRO A 345 7.19 -10.48 -7.88
CA PRO A 345 7.65 -9.14 -8.25
C PRO A 345 9.17 -8.98 -8.34
N GLU A 346 9.93 -9.89 -7.77
CA GLU A 346 11.40 -9.95 -7.85
C GLU A 346 11.93 -10.39 -9.21
N THR A 347 11.09 -10.95 -10.07
CA THR A 347 11.45 -11.30 -11.45
C THR A 347 11.21 -10.15 -12.43
N ASP A 348 10.40 -9.16 -12.02
CA ASP A 348 9.94 -8.08 -12.87
C ASP A 348 10.64 -6.74 -12.60
N VAL A 349 10.73 -5.92 -13.63
CA VAL A 349 11.18 -4.52 -13.55
C VAL A 349 10.22 -3.59 -14.27
N ILE A 350 10.06 -2.39 -13.72
CA ILE A 350 9.35 -1.28 -14.36
C ILE A 350 10.18 -0.01 -14.27
N TYR A 351 10.00 0.93 -15.22
CA TYR A 351 10.87 2.10 -15.32
C TYR A 351 10.10 3.37 -14.91
N LEU A 352 10.57 4.09 -13.87
CA LEU A 352 9.96 5.36 -13.46
C LEU A 352 10.09 6.44 -14.53
N SER A 353 11.11 6.37 -15.36
CA SER A 353 11.40 7.30 -16.46
C SER A 353 10.75 6.91 -17.79
N SER A 354 9.81 5.94 -17.81
CA SER A 354 9.19 5.45 -19.03
C SER A 354 7.70 5.17 -18.83
N ASN A 355 6.95 5.20 -19.93
CA ASN A 355 5.58 4.70 -19.96
C ASN A 355 5.50 3.19 -20.21
N GLY A 356 6.62 2.50 -20.48
CA GLY A 356 6.65 1.07 -20.77
C GLY A 356 5.92 0.23 -19.71
N ALA A 357 5.38 -0.91 -20.14
CA ALA A 357 4.88 -1.94 -19.23
C ALA A 357 6.04 -2.58 -18.45
N ALA A 358 5.72 -3.28 -17.38
CA ALA A 358 6.67 -4.12 -16.68
C ALA A 358 7.19 -5.24 -17.59
N GLY A 359 8.40 -5.69 -17.34
CA GLY A 359 9.03 -6.79 -18.04
C GLY A 359 9.79 -7.68 -17.07
N ASP A 360 9.86 -8.95 -17.42
CA ASP A 360 10.67 -9.95 -16.73
C ASP A 360 12.16 -9.72 -17.09
N ASP A 361 13.02 -9.56 -16.07
CA ASP A 361 14.46 -9.48 -16.23
C ASP A 361 15.21 -9.93 -14.95
N ALA A 362 15.61 -11.19 -14.94
CA ALA A 362 16.36 -11.82 -13.86
C ALA A 362 17.68 -11.10 -13.50
N ASN A 363 18.23 -10.29 -14.41
CA ASN A 363 19.52 -9.62 -14.18
C ASN A 363 19.39 -8.35 -13.33
N ILE A 364 18.17 -7.85 -13.07
CA ILE A 364 17.97 -6.62 -12.28
C ILE A 364 18.01 -6.93 -10.78
N TRP A 365 17.11 -7.80 -10.29
CA TRP A 365 16.97 -8.16 -8.87
C TRP A 365 17.51 -9.56 -8.54
N ASN A 366 18.10 -10.26 -9.53
CA ASN A 366 18.59 -11.63 -9.41
C ASN A 366 17.50 -12.61 -8.92
N ASP A 367 16.25 -12.41 -9.37
CA ASP A 367 15.07 -13.17 -8.95
C ASP A 367 15.00 -13.35 -7.41
N THR A 368 15.39 -12.33 -6.69
CA THR A 368 15.51 -12.41 -5.22
C THR A 368 14.72 -11.29 -4.57
N ALA A 369 13.68 -11.68 -3.83
CA ALA A 369 12.84 -10.75 -3.08
C ALA A 369 13.66 -9.99 -2.02
N PRO A 370 13.37 -8.70 -1.79
CA PRO A 370 13.99 -7.94 -0.72
C PRO A 370 13.57 -8.47 0.65
N THR A 371 14.43 -8.28 1.64
CA THR A 371 14.18 -8.63 3.04
C THR A 371 14.01 -7.39 3.89
N SER A 372 13.84 -7.54 5.20
CA SER A 372 13.77 -6.41 6.14
C SER A 372 15.12 -5.69 6.39
N SER A 373 16.21 -6.14 5.78
CA SER A 373 17.55 -5.59 5.99
C SER A 373 18.38 -5.40 4.73
N VAL A 374 18.04 -6.08 3.63
CA VAL A 374 18.79 -6.02 2.38
C VAL A 374 17.85 -6.09 1.16
N PHE A 375 18.27 -5.50 0.05
CA PHE A 375 17.76 -5.78 -1.29
C PHE A 375 18.88 -6.31 -2.16
N THR A 376 18.56 -7.09 -3.20
CA THR A 376 19.53 -7.68 -4.12
C THR A 376 19.59 -6.86 -5.40
N VAL A 377 20.80 -6.65 -5.92
CA VAL A 377 21.06 -6.17 -7.28
C VAL A 377 21.73 -7.27 -8.08
N GLY A 378 21.24 -7.51 -9.29
CA GLY A 378 21.72 -8.55 -10.19
C GLY A 378 22.99 -8.13 -10.94
N THR A 379 23.11 -8.60 -12.16
CA THR A 379 24.31 -8.34 -13.00
C THR A 379 24.10 -7.25 -14.04
N ASP A 380 22.89 -6.69 -14.17
CA ASP A 380 22.60 -5.65 -15.16
C ASP A 380 23.40 -4.37 -14.85
N GLY A 381 24.01 -3.81 -15.89
CA GLY A 381 24.87 -2.63 -15.77
C GLY A 381 24.12 -1.33 -15.38
N ASN A 382 22.80 -1.28 -15.41
CA ASN A 382 22.04 -0.11 -14.99
C ASN A 382 21.82 -0.06 -13.49
N VAL A 383 21.84 -1.22 -12.82
CA VAL A 383 21.72 -1.33 -11.37
C VAL A 383 23.03 -1.73 -10.69
N ASN A 384 24.02 -2.28 -11.45
CA ASN A 384 25.22 -2.85 -10.84
C ASN A 384 26.49 -2.78 -11.71
N THR A 385 26.70 -1.69 -12.45
CA THR A 385 27.99 -1.52 -13.17
C THR A 385 29.15 -1.49 -12.19
N ASP A 386 30.17 -2.28 -12.45
CA ASP A 386 31.42 -2.29 -11.67
C ASP A 386 31.99 -0.88 -11.50
N SER A 387 32.36 -0.55 -10.27
CA SER A 387 32.95 0.74 -9.86
C SER A 387 32.07 1.98 -10.13
N ALA A 388 30.84 1.83 -10.62
CA ALA A 388 29.93 2.95 -10.82
C ALA A 388 29.06 3.24 -9.57
N THR A 389 28.77 4.50 -9.35
CA THR A 389 27.92 4.91 -8.23
C THR A 389 26.44 4.88 -8.60
N HIS A 390 25.62 4.37 -7.68
CA HIS A 390 24.18 4.26 -7.79
C HIS A 390 23.51 4.92 -6.58
N ILE A 391 22.24 5.22 -6.72
CA ILE A 391 21.36 5.63 -5.62
C ILE A 391 20.09 4.80 -5.69
N ALA A 392 19.62 4.33 -4.54
CA ALA A 392 18.36 3.64 -4.36
C ALA A 392 17.49 4.38 -3.35
N TYR A 393 16.21 4.52 -3.65
CA TYR A 393 15.18 5.01 -2.75
C TYR A 393 14.24 3.85 -2.45
N LEU A 394 14.01 3.59 -1.17
CA LEU A 394 13.26 2.44 -0.70
C LEU A 394 12.08 2.88 0.16
N TRP A 395 10.90 2.37 -0.12
CA TRP A 395 9.70 2.60 0.69
C TRP A 395 9.09 1.29 1.15
N ALA A 396 8.78 1.20 2.44
CA ALA A 396 8.05 0.11 3.06
C ALA A 396 6.61 0.52 3.38
N ASP A 397 5.73 -0.46 3.56
CA ASP A 397 4.41 -0.20 4.11
C ASP A 397 4.51 0.15 5.59
N VAL A 398 3.83 1.23 5.98
CA VAL A 398 3.66 1.62 7.38
C VAL A 398 2.17 1.73 7.67
N PRO A 399 1.64 0.89 8.56
CA PRO A 399 0.21 0.83 8.84
C PRO A 399 -0.37 2.21 9.17
N GLY A 400 -1.45 2.58 8.47
CA GLY A 400 -2.12 3.87 8.62
C GLY A 400 -1.40 5.07 8.01
N PHE A 401 -0.20 4.91 7.48
CA PHE A 401 0.60 6.01 6.94
C PHE A 401 1.00 5.81 5.47
N SER A 402 1.53 4.64 5.10
CA SER A 402 1.90 4.36 3.70
C SER A 402 1.43 2.98 3.26
N LYS A 403 1.11 2.85 1.97
CA LYS A 403 0.72 1.58 1.35
C LYS A 403 1.17 1.51 -0.09
N HIS A 404 1.77 0.35 -0.46
CA HIS A 404 2.24 0.03 -1.79
C HIS A 404 1.58 -1.28 -2.24
N SER A 405 0.61 -1.21 -3.14
CA SER A 405 -0.20 -2.35 -3.54
C SER A 405 -0.68 -2.21 -4.99
N HIS A 406 -1.73 -2.90 -5.37
CA HIS A 406 -2.29 -2.88 -6.71
C HIS A 406 -3.81 -3.01 -6.71
N TRP A 407 -4.42 -2.76 -7.87
CA TRP A 407 -5.80 -3.14 -8.17
C TRP A 407 -5.92 -3.66 -9.61
N ILE A 408 -7.05 -4.28 -9.89
CA ILE A 408 -7.40 -4.71 -11.25
C ILE A 408 -8.50 -3.82 -11.77
N GLY A 409 -8.30 -3.26 -12.97
CA GLY A 409 -9.27 -2.39 -13.61
C GLY A 409 -10.54 -3.13 -14.04
N ASN A 410 -11.68 -2.43 -14.03
CA ASN A 410 -12.99 -2.97 -14.39
C ASN A 410 -13.66 -2.25 -15.57
N ALA A 411 -12.99 -1.27 -16.21
CA ALA A 411 -13.48 -0.44 -17.33
C ALA A 411 -14.80 0.30 -17.02
N ASN A 412 -15.12 0.54 -15.76
CA ASN A 412 -16.33 1.27 -15.37
C ASN A 412 -15.95 2.63 -14.78
N ALA A 413 -16.67 3.70 -15.15
CA ALA A 413 -16.51 5.02 -14.52
C ALA A 413 -16.86 5.03 -13.03
N ASP A 414 -17.70 4.09 -12.57
CA ASP A 414 -17.84 3.70 -11.17
C ASP A 414 -16.81 2.61 -10.85
N GLY A 415 -15.54 3.00 -10.85
CA GLY A 415 -14.41 2.11 -10.77
C GLY A 415 -14.17 1.51 -9.39
N PRO A 416 -13.12 0.70 -9.22
CA PRO A 416 -12.79 0.07 -7.95
C PRO A 416 -12.57 1.09 -6.84
N PHE A 417 -12.98 0.72 -5.61
CA PHE A 417 -12.50 1.36 -4.40
C PHE A 417 -11.23 0.65 -3.93
N ILE A 418 -10.17 1.40 -3.67
CA ILE A 418 -8.89 0.90 -3.22
C ILE A 418 -8.70 1.30 -1.76
N TYR A 419 -8.65 0.30 -0.89
CA TYR A 419 -8.46 0.50 0.54
C TYR A 419 -6.99 0.75 0.87
N CYS A 420 -6.69 1.84 1.55
CA CYS A 420 -5.35 2.18 2.05
C CYS A 420 -5.25 2.09 3.59
N GLY A 421 -6.38 2.04 4.28
CA GLY A 421 -6.41 2.13 5.75
C GLY A 421 -6.29 3.57 6.29
N PHE A 422 -6.11 4.55 5.41
CA PHE A 422 -5.98 5.98 5.70
C PHE A 422 -6.50 6.82 4.55
N ARG A 423 -6.68 8.11 4.77
CA ARG A 423 -6.94 9.08 3.70
C ARG A 423 -5.62 9.44 3.03
N PRO A 424 -5.40 9.09 1.76
CA PRO A 424 -4.19 9.48 1.05
C PRO A 424 -4.09 11.01 0.87
N ALA A 425 -2.88 11.54 1.01
CA ALA A 425 -2.53 12.90 0.61
C ALA A 425 -1.73 12.94 -0.68
N LEU A 426 -0.93 11.91 -0.91
CA LEU A 426 -0.13 11.71 -2.11
C LEU A 426 -0.35 10.28 -2.62
N ILE A 427 -0.60 10.13 -3.92
CA ILE A 427 -0.80 8.85 -4.60
C ILE A 427 0.02 8.86 -5.89
N ILE A 428 0.83 7.84 -6.09
CA ILE A 428 1.56 7.58 -7.34
C ILE A 428 0.99 6.30 -7.94
N VAL A 429 0.65 6.32 -9.22
CA VAL A 429 -0.02 5.20 -9.91
C VAL A 429 0.68 4.86 -11.21
N LYS A 430 0.71 3.57 -11.57
CA LYS A 430 1.22 3.07 -12.85
C LYS A 430 0.47 1.82 -13.30
N GLY A 431 0.04 1.80 -14.56
CA GLY A 431 -0.37 0.56 -15.21
C GLY A 431 0.83 -0.35 -15.42
N SER A 432 0.90 -1.51 -14.73
CA SER A 432 2.04 -2.41 -14.84
C SER A 432 2.00 -3.26 -16.12
N ALA A 433 0.82 -3.57 -16.61
CA ALA A 433 0.62 -4.41 -17.80
C ALA A 433 0.43 -3.63 -19.12
N GLU A 434 0.61 -2.31 -19.10
CA GLU A 434 0.34 -1.43 -20.24
C GLU A 434 1.32 -0.28 -20.34
N ALA A 435 1.49 0.27 -21.56
CA ALA A 435 2.36 1.42 -21.81
C ALA A 435 1.65 2.74 -21.43
N ILE A 436 1.60 3.02 -20.12
CA ILE A 436 0.94 4.18 -19.52
C ILE A 436 1.98 4.96 -18.68
N HIS A 437 1.86 6.27 -18.61
CA HIS A 437 2.74 7.09 -17.78
C HIS A 437 2.48 6.90 -16.29
N TRP A 438 3.47 7.20 -15.46
CA TRP A 438 3.33 7.30 -14.02
C TRP A 438 2.55 8.56 -13.67
N LEU A 439 1.44 8.39 -12.98
CA LEU A 439 0.52 9.45 -12.58
C LEU A 439 0.72 9.79 -11.11
N ILE A 440 0.72 11.08 -10.79
CA ILE A 440 0.80 11.58 -9.42
C ILE A 440 -0.43 12.43 -9.15
N HIS A 441 -1.09 12.18 -8.03
CA HIS A 441 -2.14 13.00 -7.46
C HIS A 441 -1.82 13.38 -6.03
N SER A 442 -2.05 14.63 -5.68
CA SER A 442 -1.91 15.10 -4.31
C SER A 442 -3.09 15.97 -3.88
N THR A 443 -3.36 15.98 -2.58
CA THR A 443 -4.37 16.87 -1.99
C THR A 443 -3.90 18.32 -1.95
N ALA A 444 -2.61 18.58 -2.10
CA ALA A 444 -2.07 19.94 -2.23
C ALA A 444 -2.45 20.55 -3.58
N ASP A 445 -2.32 19.76 -4.67
CA ASP A 445 -2.62 20.22 -6.03
C ASP A 445 -4.13 20.19 -6.33
N ALA A 446 -4.85 19.17 -5.81
CA ALA A 446 -6.28 18.98 -6.03
C ALA A 446 -7.00 18.65 -4.70
N PRO A 447 -7.36 19.65 -3.87
CA PRO A 447 -7.92 19.42 -2.54
C PRO A 447 -9.36 18.91 -2.53
N TYR A 448 -10.05 18.95 -3.67
CA TYR A 448 -11.44 18.56 -3.81
C TYR A 448 -11.62 17.34 -4.73
N ASN A 449 -12.61 16.52 -4.43
CA ASN A 449 -13.02 15.40 -5.27
C ASN A 449 -13.98 15.83 -6.40
N PRO A 450 -13.91 15.21 -7.58
CA PRO A 450 -12.83 14.33 -8.00
C PRO A 450 -11.52 15.09 -8.20
N THR A 451 -10.37 14.43 -7.95
CA THR A 451 -9.08 15.05 -8.24
C THR A 451 -8.99 15.33 -9.73
N SER A 452 -8.73 16.58 -10.10
CA SER A 452 -8.71 17.01 -11.50
C SER A 452 -7.32 17.39 -12.00
N GLN A 453 -6.37 17.65 -11.12
CA GLN A 453 -4.99 17.95 -11.46
C GLN A 453 -4.13 16.70 -11.36
N GLN A 454 -3.31 16.45 -12.36
CA GLN A 454 -2.39 15.33 -12.41
C GLN A 454 -1.02 15.75 -12.90
N LEU A 455 -0.03 15.05 -12.41
CA LEU A 455 1.35 15.15 -12.85
C LEU A 455 1.81 13.79 -13.38
N PHE A 456 2.77 13.83 -14.30
CA PHE A 456 3.40 12.63 -14.84
C PHE A 456 4.84 12.55 -14.37
N ALA A 457 5.19 11.56 -13.51
CA ALA A 457 6.56 11.42 -13.04
C ALA A 457 7.56 11.14 -14.17
N SER A 458 7.12 10.45 -15.24
CA SER A 458 7.93 10.11 -16.40
C SER A 458 7.96 11.17 -17.50
N LEU A 459 7.33 12.33 -17.29
CA LEU A 459 7.31 13.43 -18.25
C LEU A 459 7.71 14.75 -17.58
N ASN A 460 8.24 15.66 -18.40
CA ASN A 460 8.52 17.04 -17.98
C ASN A 460 7.35 18.00 -18.25
N SER A 461 6.19 17.51 -18.74
CA SER A 461 5.03 18.35 -19.02
C SER A 461 4.57 19.15 -17.81
N ALA A 462 3.99 20.31 -18.06
CA ALA A 462 3.22 21.07 -17.06
C ALA A 462 2.08 20.23 -16.49
N ALA A 463 1.50 20.67 -15.38
CA ALA A 463 0.35 20.01 -14.77
C ALA A 463 -0.81 19.88 -15.75
N GLY A 464 -1.38 18.69 -15.84
CA GLY A 464 -2.51 18.37 -16.69
C GLY A 464 -3.82 18.34 -15.93
N THR A 465 -4.93 18.29 -16.68
CA THR A 465 -6.26 18.12 -16.08
C THR A 465 -6.87 16.81 -16.55
N LEU A 466 -7.07 15.88 -15.63
CA LEU A 466 -7.76 14.62 -15.86
C LEU A 466 -8.48 14.17 -14.60
N VAL A 467 -9.79 13.94 -14.71
CA VAL A 467 -10.56 13.34 -13.62
C VAL A 467 -10.17 11.88 -13.48
N GLY A 468 -9.51 11.53 -12.39
CA GLY A 468 -8.99 10.17 -12.18
C GLY A 468 -9.49 9.50 -10.92
N LEU A 469 -9.49 10.21 -9.80
CA LEU A 469 -9.70 9.62 -8.47
C LEU A 469 -10.63 10.47 -7.60
N ASP A 470 -11.39 9.81 -6.72
CA ASP A 470 -11.86 10.41 -5.47
C ASP A 470 -10.95 9.97 -4.33
N ILE A 471 -10.41 10.90 -3.57
CA ILE A 471 -9.67 10.62 -2.34
C ILE A 471 -10.67 10.55 -1.19
N LEU A 472 -10.74 9.39 -0.54
CA LEU A 472 -11.71 9.05 0.51
C LEU A 472 -11.03 8.90 1.87
N SER A 473 -11.82 8.78 2.93
CA SER A 473 -11.30 8.75 4.32
C SER A 473 -10.40 7.57 4.64
N ASN A 474 -10.49 6.47 3.88
CA ASN A 474 -9.74 5.23 4.12
C ASN A 474 -9.12 4.62 2.85
N GLY A 475 -9.00 5.43 1.79
CA GLY A 475 -8.46 5.00 0.50
C GLY A 475 -8.86 5.95 -0.62
N PHE A 476 -8.96 5.43 -1.83
CA PHE A 476 -9.38 6.20 -2.99
C PHE A 476 -10.27 5.37 -3.92
N LYS A 477 -11.05 6.05 -4.75
CA LYS A 477 -11.92 5.42 -5.73
C LYS A 477 -11.58 5.90 -7.13
N VAL A 478 -11.43 4.96 -8.05
CA VAL A 478 -11.17 5.26 -9.47
C VAL A 478 -12.44 5.79 -10.13
N ARG A 479 -12.33 6.87 -10.93
CA ARG A 479 -13.45 7.53 -11.62
C ARG A 479 -13.34 7.49 -13.14
N GLY A 480 -12.22 7.00 -13.66
CA GLY A 480 -12.03 6.81 -15.09
C GLY A 480 -12.52 5.44 -15.56
N SER A 481 -13.03 5.34 -16.80
CA SER A 481 -13.53 4.08 -17.37
C SER A 481 -12.53 3.36 -18.27
N GLY A 482 -11.36 3.91 -18.51
CA GLY A 482 -10.38 3.29 -19.40
C GLY A 482 -9.03 4.00 -19.39
N GLY A 483 -8.19 3.68 -20.36
CA GLY A 483 -6.91 4.34 -20.57
C GLY A 483 -5.97 4.20 -19.38
N GLU A 484 -5.64 5.30 -18.77
CA GLU A 484 -4.57 5.41 -17.77
C GLU A 484 -4.94 4.84 -16.39
N TRP A 485 -6.24 4.52 -16.13
CA TRP A 485 -6.72 4.25 -14.78
C TRP A 485 -7.39 2.91 -14.58
N ASN A 486 -8.11 2.39 -15.58
CA ASN A 486 -9.13 1.39 -15.31
C ASN A 486 -9.47 0.46 -16.49
N ASN A 487 -8.52 0.14 -17.36
CA ASN A 487 -8.74 -0.86 -18.40
C ASN A 487 -9.10 -2.21 -17.79
N VAL A 488 -10.10 -2.88 -18.37
CA VAL A 488 -10.61 -4.14 -17.85
C VAL A 488 -9.51 -5.21 -17.76
N ALA A 489 -9.47 -5.89 -16.62
CA ALA A 489 -8.52 -6.96 -16.34
C ALA A 489 -7.03 -6.54 -16.41
N LYS A 490 -6.73 -5.25 -16.34
CA LYS A 490 -5.36 -4.75 -16.28
C LYS A 490 -4.97 -4.41 -14.86
N ARG A 491 -3.71 -4.70 -14.53
CA ARG A 491 -3.13 -4.42 -13.22
C ARG A 491 -2.57 -3.01 -13.16
N TYR A 492 -2.88 -2.31 -12.09
CA TYR A 492 -2.36 -1.00 -11.72
C TYR A 492 -1.70 -1.10 -10.36
N ILE A 493 -0.45 -0.67 -10.27
CA ILE A 493 0.27 -0.54 -9.01
C ILE A 493 0.12 0.88 -8.47
N PHE A 494 0.18 1.03 -7.15
CA PHE A 494 0.16 2.32 -6.50
C PHE A 494 1.04 2.39 -5.26
N SER A 495 1.50 3.59 -4.99
CA SER A 495 2.14 3.99 -3.74
C SER A 495 1.37 5.17 -3.17
N ALA A 496 0.94 5.10 -1.91
CA ALA A 496 0.13 6.12 -1.26
C ALA A 496 0.65 6.46 0.13
N TRP A 497 0.56 7.74 0.52
CA TRP A 497 0.96 8.25 1.82
C TRP A 497 -0.09 9.16 2.42
N ALA A 498 -0.26 9.07 3.75
CA ALA A 498 -1.18 9.89 4.53
C ALA A 498 -0.52 11.16 5.05
N GLU A 499 -1.18 12.30 4.88
CA GLU A 499 -0.82 13.54 5.57
C GLU A 499 -1.13 13.45 7.07
N ASN A 500 -2.31 12.93 7.38
CA ASN A 500 -2.81 12.78 8.74
C ASN A 500 -3.37 11.39 8.95
N PRO A 501 -2.59 10.44 9.45
CA PRO A 501 -3.12 9.15 9.86
C PRO A 501 -4.12 9.37 10.99
N PHE A 502 -5.37 8.90 10.81
CA PHE A 502 -6.40 9.01 11.83
C PHE A 502 -6.57 7.68 12.56
N PRO A 503 -5.99 7.51 13.76
CA PRO A 503 -6.17 6.27 14.50
C PRO A 503 -7.59 6.11 15.06
N ARG A 504 -8.41 7.18 15.12
CA ARG A 504 -9.67 7.15 15.86
C ARG A 504 -10.92 7.73 15.18
N SER A 505 -10.82 8.39 14.05
CA SER A 505 -12.00 8.86 13.29
C SER A 505 -11.66 9.06 11.83
N LYS A 506 -12.40 8.40 10.97
CA LYS A 506 -12.24 8.45 9.51
C LYS A 506 -13.39 9.14 8.80
N ALA A 507 -14.33 9.69 9.58
CA ALA A 507 -15.47 10.42 9.04
C ALA A 507 -15.09 11.88 8.78
N ARG A 508 -15.17 12.29 7.54
CA ARG A 508 -15.33 13.68 7.10
C ARG A 508 -16.49 13.76 6.14
#